data_a25030e4d4a41a81ed9b9a7a9ffcd93d
#
_entry.id   a25030e4d4a41a81ed9b9a7a9ffcd93d
#
_cell.length_a   1.000
_cell.length_b   1.000
_cell.length_c   1.000
_cell.angle_alpha   90.00
_cell.angle_beta   90.00
_cell.angle_gamma   90.00
#
_symmetry.space_group_name_H-M   'P 1'
#
loop_
_entity.id
_entity.type
_entity.pdbx_description
1 polymer ?
#
loop_
_entity_poly.entity_id
_entity_poly.type
_entity_poly.pdbx_seq_one_letter_code
_entity_poly.pdbx_strand_id
1 'polypeptide(L)'
;LSAIGVTFPVHAAYYIIAANSTALDNATVLKQCFTDSFGDDFIVLDIKTFVSSLTQEVRNPQLQSFVINGWGADFGDPVNFVGQEILHDDNAYYSWYYSNIAKVVEAGPADWQKDLVACYEEFTDLVNTAKAIVDDTDARYAAFAKAEASMLNNVLACPCYFEVAWTLTHANEYSKINAVYGPCNY
;
A
#
# COMPACT_ATOMS: atom_id res chain seq x y z
N LEU A 1 -3.61 0.86 -24.04
CA LEU A 1 -2.24 1.21 -23.64
C LEU A 1 -1.41 1.65 -24.85
N SER A 2 -1.42 0.92 -25.96
CA SER A 2 -0.69 1.34 -27.17
C SER A 2 -1.12 2.71 -27.69
N ALA A 3 -2.40 3.08 -27.52
CA ALA A 3 -2.92 4.40 -27.93
C ALA A 3 -2.32 5.59 -27.15
N ILE A 4 -1.74 5.33 -25.97
CA ILE A 4 -1.03 6.32 -25.14
C ILE A 4 0.49 6.16 -25.19
N GLY A 5 1.00 5.41 -26.17
CA GLY A 5 2.42 5.26 -26.43
C GLY A 5 3.15 4.22 -25.58
N VAL A 6 2.42 3.35 -24.86
CA VAL A 6 3.03 2.25 -24.12
C VAL A 6 3.54 1.18 -25.09
N THR A 7 4.80 0.81 -24.96
CA THR A 7 5.41 -0.32 -25.68
C THR A 7 5.41 -1.57 -24.81
N PHE A 8 5.23 -2.72 -25.43
CA PHE A 8 5.25 -4.02 -24.76
C PHE A 8 6.57 -4.76 -25.02
N PRO A 9 7.03 -5.57 -24.05
CA PRO A 9 6.47 -5.74 -22.72
C PRO A 9 6.63 -4.49 -21.84
N VAL A 10 5.68 -4.29 -20.91
CA VAL A 10 5.83 -3.28 -19.85
C VAL A 10 6.83 -3.79 -18.83
N HIS A 11 7.79 -2.98 -18.42
CA HIS A 11 8.76 -3.32 -17.39
C HIS A 11 8.34 -2.73 -16.04
N ALA A 12 7.99 -3.61 -15.09
CA ALA A 12 7.62 -3.23 -13.73
C ALA A 12 8.80 -3.45 -12.78
N ALA A 13 9.30 -2.39 -12.15
CA ALA A 13 10.43 -2.47 -11.23
C ALA A 13 9.99 -2.81 -9.81
N TYR A 14 10.51 -3.92 -9.27
CA TYR A 14 10.33 -4.34 -7.88
C TYR A 14 11.66 -4.38 -7.15
N TYR A 15 11.77 -3.64 -6.05
CA TYR A 15 13.03 -3.46 -5.32
C TYR A 15 13.07 -4.29 -4.06
N ILE A 16 14.16 -5.02 -3.88
CA ILE A 16 14.46 -5.81 -2.67
C ILE A 16 15.79 -5.37 -2.05
N ILE A 17 15.96 -5.61 -0.76
CA ILE A 17 17.25 -5.35 -0.11
C ILE A 17 18.32 -6.30 -0.64
N ALA A 18 19.49 -5.77 -0.95
CA ALA A 18 20.64 -6.56 -1.41
C ALA A 18 21.09 -7.56 -0.33
N ALA A 19 21.65 -8.68 -0.77
CA ALA A 19 22.17 -9.74 0.09
C ALA A 19 21.15 -10.40 1.05
N ASN A 20 19.85 -10.30 0.75
CA ASN A 20 18.79 -11.02 1.46
C ASN A 20 18.24 -12.14 0.56
N SER A 21 18.64 -13.39 0.85
CA SER A 21 18.21 -14.54 0.05
C SER A 21 16.71 -14.78 0.11
N THR A 22 16.09 -14.63 1.28
CA THR A 22 14.63 -14.78 1.44
C THR A 22 13.86 -13.75 0.61
N ALA A 23 14.31 -12.49 0.58
CA ALA A 23 13.71 -11.46 -0.25
C ALA A 23 13.85 -11.79 -1.75
N LEU A 24 14.99 -12.35 -2.15
CA LEU A 24 15.22 -12.77 -3.53
C LEU A 24 14.33 -13.96 -3.91
N ASP A 25 14.21 -14.97 -3.03
CA ASP A 25 13.35 -16.13 -3.25
C ASP A 25 11.88 -15.70 -3.42
N ASN A 26 11.39 -14.84 -2.52
CA ASN A 26 10.03 -14.29 -2.61
C ASN A 26 9.80 -13.48 -3.88
N ALA A 27 10.77 -12.63 -4.25
CA ALA A 27 10.68 -11.84 -5.48
C ALA A 27 10.70 -12.73 -6.74
N THR A 28 11.45 -13.84 -6.70
CA THR A 28 11.50 -14.81 -7.79
C THR A 28 10.16 -15.53 -7.97
N VAL A 29 9.52 -15.93 -6.87
CA VAL A 29 8.17 -16.51 -6.90
C VAL A 29 7.17 -15.50 -7.44
N LEU A 30 7.23 -14.25 -6.97
CA LEU A 30 6.37 -13.17 -7.46
C LEU A 30 6.55 -12.95 -8.97
N LYS A 31 7.81 -12.93 -9.45
CA LYS A 31 8.11 -12.81 -10.88
C LYS A 31 7.49 -13.97 -11.67
N GLN A 32 7.58 -15.19 -11.18
CA GLN A 32 6.94 -16.35 -11.82
C GLN A 32 5.42 -16.20 -11.88
N CYS A 33 4.79 -15.69 -10.80
CA CYS A 33 3.34 -15.41 -10.81
C CYS A 33 2.96 -14.38 -11.88
N PHE A 34 3.80 -13.36 -12.11
CA PHE A 34 3.58 -12.38 -13.18
C PHE A 34 3.67 -13.05 -14.56
N THR A 35 4.71 -13.82 -14.80
CA THR A 35 4.90 -14.58 -16.06
C THR A 35 3.72 -15.52 -16.33
N ASP A 36 3.29 -16.29 -15.31
CA ASP A 36 2.20 -17.26 -15.44
C ASP A 36 0.83 -16.60 -15.67
N SER A 37 0.64 -15.39 -15.11
CA SER A 37 -0.66 -14.69 -15.18
C SER A 37 -0.80 -13.82 -16.43
N PHE A 38 0.28 -13.20 -16.88
CA PHE A 38 0.23 -12.15 -17.91
C PHE A 38 1.02 -12.49 -19.17
N GLY A 39 2.02 -13.39 -19.08
CA GLY A 39 3.00 -13.63 -20.14
C GLY A 39 4.10 -12.56 -20.21
N ASP A 40 5.32 -12.98 -20.57
CA ASP A 40 6.49 -12.11 -20.65
C ASP A 40 6.46 -11.14 -21.85
N ASP A 41 5.55 -11.34 -22.79
CA ASP A 41 5.29 -10.43 -23.90
C ASP A 41 4.37 -9.27 -23.52
N PHE A 42 3.67 -9.35 -22.39
CA PHE A 42 2.80 -8.30 -21.87
C PHE A 42 3.47 -7.49 -20.76
N ILE A 43 3.97 -8.14 -19.70
CA ILE A 43 4.63 -7.48 -18.57
C ILE A 43 5.78 -8.32 -18.02
N VAL A 44 6.91 -7.68 -17.76
CA VAL A 44 8.09 -8.30 -17.15
C VAL A 44 8.35 -7.66 -15.80
N LEU A 45 8.47 -8.48 -14.74
CA LEU A 45 8.87 -8.02 -13.44
C LEU A 45 10.40 -7.97 -13.34
N ASP A 46 10.95 -6.75 -13.29
CA ASP A 46 12.37 -6.50 -13.09
C ASP A 46 12.70 -6.44 -11.59
N ILE A 47 13.37 -7.46 -11.09
CA ILE A 47 13.86 -7.49 -9.71
C ILE A 47 15.14 -6.65 -9.65
N LYS A 48 15.10 -5.57 -8.85
CA LYS A 48 16.21 -4.66 -8.60
C LYS A 48 16.56 -4.62 -7.13
N THR A 49 17.75 -4.13 -6.78
CA THR A 49 18.21 -4.12 -5.39
C THR A 49 18.53 -2.71 -4.91
N PHE A 50 18.36 -2.49 -3.61
CA PHE A 50 18.90 -1.35 -2.86
C PHE A 50 19.79 -1.88 -1.73
N VAL A 51 20.66 -1.02 -1.17
CA VAL A 51 21.70 -1.46 -0.22
C VAL A 51 21.34 -1.19 1.23
N SER A 52 20.85 0.00 1.56
CA SER A 52 20.64 0.42 2.95
C SER A 52 19.26 0.99 3.23
N SER A 53 18.75 1.88 2.40
CA SER A 53 17.50 2.60 2.66
C SER A 53 16.56 2.57 1.47
N LEU A 54 15.52 1.77 1.59
CA LEU A 54 14.42 1.74 0.60
C LEU A 54 13.84 3.15 0.35
N THR A 55 13.69 3.94 1.42
CA THR A 55 13.13 5.28 1.31
C THR A 55 14.03 6.21 0.51
N GLN A 56 15.33 6.26 0.81
CA GLN A 56 16.25 7.19 0.16
C GLN A 56 16.66 6.74 -1.25
N GLU A 57 16.87 5.43 -1.42
CA GLU A 57 17.41 4.90 -2.68
C GLU A 57 16.33 4.62 -3.72
N VAL A 58 15.08 4.39 -3.30
CA VAL A 58 14.01 3.92 -4.19
C VAL A 58 12.77 4.81 -4.14
N ARG A 59 12.20 5.05 -2.94
CA ARG A 59 10.91 5.76 -2.81
C ARG A 59 11.02 7.24 -3.11
N ASN A 60 12.00 7.95 -2.54
CA ASN A 60 12.17 9.38 -2.78
C ASN A 60 12.44 9.68 -4.25
N PRO A 61 13.30 8.93 -4.98
CA PRO A 61 13.47 9.09 -6.41
C PRO A 61 12.37 8.43 -7.25
N GLN A 62 11.35 7.78 -6.64
CA GLN A 62 10.18 7.20 -7.32
C GLN A 62 10.56 6.14 -8.37
N LEU A 63 11.44 5.20 -8.03
CA LEU A 63 11.95 4.21 -8.96
C LEU A 63 11.14 2.92 -9.02
N GLN A 64 10.30 2.64 -7.99
CA GLN A 64 9.46 1.43 -7.94
C GLN A 64 8.21 1.58 -8.80
N SER A 65 7.78 0.48 -9.41
CA SER A 65 6.47 0.40 -10.05
C SER A 65 5.37 0.02 -9.05
N PHE A 66 5.71 -0.75 -8.02
CA PHE A 66 4.87 -1.07 -6.88
C PHE A 66 5.73 -1.49 -5.69
N VAL A 67 5.11 -1.61 -4.52
CA VAL A 67 5.78 -2.04 -3.30
C VAL A 67 4.84 -2.94 -2.50
N ILE A 68 5.39 -3.99 -1.90
CA ILE A 68 4.69 -4.78 -0.89
C ILE A 68 5.11 -4.23 0.47
N ASN A 69 4.13 -3.84 1.26
CA ASN A 69 4.35 -3.26 2.58
C ASN A 69 3.23 -3.63 3.55
N GLY A 70 3.42 -3.35 4.83
CA GLY A 70 2.43 -3.56 5.88
C GLY A 70 2.19 -2.29 6.70
N TRP A 71 1.04 -2.24 7.33
CA TRP A 71 0.68 -1.21 8.30
C TRP A 71 0.21 -1.88 9.59
N GLY A 72 0.84 -1.53 10.70
CA GLY A 72 0.37 -1.88 12.04
C GLY A 72 -0.49 -0.73 12.58
N ALA A 73 -1.73 -1.00 12.94
CA ALA A 73 -2.61 0.04 13.45
C ALA A 73 -2.11 0.61 14.78
N ASP A 74 -2.08 1.93 14.92
CA ASP A 74 -1.78 2.62 16.17
C ASP A 74 -2.96 2.62 17.14
N PHE A 75 -4.19 2.54 16.61
CA PHE A 75 -5.43 2.50 17.37
C PHE A 75 -6.54 1.76 16.60
N GLY A 76 -7.58 1.34 17.31
CA GLY A 76 -8.66 0.50 16.80
C GLY A 76 -9.75 1.27 16.05
N ASP A 77 -9.41 1.94 14.97
CA ASP A 77 -10.38 2.58 14.08
C ASP A 77 -9.97 2.36 12.61
N PRO A 78 -10.91 2.06 11.70
CA PRO A 78 -10.60 1.82 10.29
C PRO A 78 -9.84 2.95 9.61
N VAL A 79 -9.98 4.19 10.07
CA VAL A 79 -9.26 5.34 9.53
C VAL A 79 -7.74 5.17 9.61
N ASN A 80 -7.25 4.41 10.59
CA ASN A 80 -5.80 4.18 10.72
C ASN A 80 -5.21 3.36 9.57
N PHE A 81 -6.04 2.59 8.88
CA PHE A 81 -5.65 1.86 7.66
C PHE A 81 -5.98 2.66 6.41
N VAL A 82 -7.26 2.90 6.14
CA VAL A 82 -7.70 3.51 4.88
C VAL A 82 -7.31 4.98 4.76
N GLY A 83 -7.10 5.68 5.87
CA GLY A 83 -6.61 7.06 5.88
C GLY A 83 -5.18 7.25 5.39
N GLN A 84 -4.41 6.17 5.21
CA GLN A 84 -3.04 6.24 4.70
C GLN A 84 -2.96 6.48 3.18
N GLU A 85 -4.05 6.22 2.45
CA GLU A 85 -4.11 6.31 0.99
C GLU A 85 -4.89 7.54 0.48
N ILE A 86 -5.43 8.39 1.36
CA ILE A 86 -6.22 9.57 0.94
C ILE A 86 -5.33 10.66 0.34
N LEU A 87 -5.95 11.51 -0.45
CA LEU A 87 -5.35 12.75 -0.95
C LEU A 87 -5.56 13.91 0.03
N HIS A 88 -4.81 14.98 -0.17
CA HIS A 88 -4.95 16.26 0.56
C HIS A 88 -4.75 16.13 2.09
N ASP A 89 -4.01 15.12 2.53
CA ASP A 89 -3.61 14.92 3.92
C ASP A 89 -2.10 14.64 3.98
N ASP A 90 -1.34 15.54 4.59
CA ASP A 90 0.12 15.42 4.72
C ASP A 90 0.54 14.22 5.58
N ASN A 91 -0.39 13.67 6.37
CA ASN A 91 -0.17 12.49 7.20
C ASN A 91 -0.54 11.17 6.49
N ALA A 92 -1.11 11.24 5.29
CA ALA A 92 -1.43 10.05 4.50
C ALA A 92 -0.17 9.42 3.92
N TYR A 93 0.49 8.61 4.74
CA TYR A 93 1.84 8.11 4.47
C TYR A 93 1.95 7.32 3.16
N TYR A 94 0.95 6.53 2.81
CA TYR A 94 0.98 5.69 1.61
C TYR A 94 0.83 6.52 0.34
N SER A 95 -0.06 7.50 0.31
CA SER A 95 -0.21 8.37 -0.86
C SER A 95 1.04 9.21 -1.15
N TRP A 96 1.84 9.55 -0.12
CA TRP A 96 3.08 10.29 -0.28
C TRP A 96 4.30 9.42 -0.61
N TYR A 97 4.41 8.22 -0.01
CA TYR A 97 5.67 7.47 0.00
C TYR A 97 5.60 6.09 -0.64
N TYR A 98 4.41 5.59 -0.96
CA TYR A 98 4.23 4.28 -1.60
C TYR A 98 3.59 4.39 -2.98
N SER A 99 2.35 4.84 -3.10
CA SER A 99 1.70 5.07 -4.38
C SER A 99 2.21 6.32 -5.08
N ASN A 100 2.78 7.28 -4.33
CA ASN A 100 3.21 8.59 -4.79
C ASN A 100 2.09 9.44 -5.45
N ILE A 101 0.84 9.05 -5.29
CA ILE A 101 -0.29 9.73 -5.93
C ILE A 101 -0.44 11.18 -5.44
N ALA A 102 -0.14 11.45 -4.17
CA ALA A 102 -0.15 12.82 -3.63
C ALA A 102 0.84 13.72 -4.38
N LYS A 103 2.03 13.21 -4.73
CA LYS A 103 3.03 13.96 -5.51
C LYS A 103 2.58 14.17 -6.96
N VAL A 104 1.86 13.22 -7.55
CA VAL A 104 1.28 13.36 -8.89
C VAL A 104 0.25 14.49 -8.90
N VAL A 105 -0.62 14.54 -7.87
CA VAL A 105 -1.63 15.59 -7.72
C VAL A 105 -0.97 16.96 -7.52
N GLU A 106 0.05 17.05 -6.65
CA GLU A 106 0.78 18.28 -6.39
C GLU A 106 1.50 18.83 -7.65
N ALA A 107 2.10 17.94 -8.44
CA ALA A 107 2.79 18.30 -9.68
C ALA A 107 1.86 18.65 -10.85
N GLY A 108 0.57 18.34 -10.72
CA GLY A 108 -0.43 18.46 -11.79
C GLY A 108 -0.46 17.21 -12.67
N PRO A 109 -1.52 16.40 -12.60
CA PRO A 109 -1.59 15.13 -13.31
C PRO A 109 -1.64 15.32 -14.81
N ALA A 110 -0.92 14.48 -15.55
CA ALA A 110 -1.05 14.37 -17.00
C ALA A 110 -2.44 13.82 -17.39
N ASP A 111 -2.89 14.02 -18.62
CA ASP A 111 -4.23 13.61 -19.05
C ASP A 111 -4.52 12.12 -18.81
N TRP A 112 -3.53 11.26 -19.03
CA TRP A 112 -3.67 9.81 -18.82
C TRP A 112 -3.70 9.40 -17.33
N GLN A 113 -3.37 10.30 -16.41
CA GLN A 113 -3.43 10.07 -14.94
C GLN A 113 -4.74 10.56 -14.31
N LYS A 114 -5.53 11.36 -15.04
CA LYS A 114 -6.72 12.02 -14.48
C LYS A 114 -7.77 11.03 -13.99
N ASP A 115 -7.98 9.93 -14.70
CA ASP A 115 -8.94 8.90 -14.28
C ASP A 115 -8.49 8.22 -12.97
N LEU A 116 -7.19 7.94 -12.83
CA LEU A 116 -6.65 7.41 -11.58
C LEU A 116 -6.79 8.40 -10.43
N VAL A 117 -6.46 9.68 -10.67
CA VAL A 117 -6.64 10.73 -9.65
C VAL A 117 -8.11 10.85 -9.25
N ALA A 118 -9.05 10.79 -10.19
CA ALA A 118 -10.48 10.83 -9.88
C ALA A 118 -10.93 9.65 -8.99
N CYS A 119 -10.39 8.45 -9.17
CA CYS A 119 -10.63 7.31 -8.29
C CYS A 119 -10.13 7.57 -6.86
N TYR A 120 -8.96 8.19 -6.71
CA TYR A 120 -8.42 8.57 -5.41
C TYR A 120 -9.20 9.71 -4.74
N GLU A 121 -9.70 10.68 -5.52
CA GLU A 121 -10.58 11.75 -5.00
C GLU A 121 -11.91 11.18 -4.48
N GLU A 122 -12.57 10.29 -5.24
CA GLU A 122 -13.77 9.60 -4.79
C GLU A 122 -13.52 8.82 -3.49
N PHE A 123 -12.44 8.07 -3.44
CA PHE A 123 -12.03 7.33 -2.24
C PHE A 123 -11.79 8.28 -1.06
N THR A 124 -11.09 9.38 -1.27
CA THR A 124 -10.80 10.41 -0.26
C THR A 124 -12.09 10.99 0.32
N ASP A 125 -13.06 11.33 -0.53
CA ASP A 125 -14.37 11.86 -0.11
C ASP A 125 -15.15 10.84 0.74
N LEU A 126 -15.13 9.56 0.36
CA LEU A 126 -15.75 8.49 1.13
C LEU A 126 -15.11 8.32 2.51
N VAL A 127 -13.77 8.34 2.60
CA VAL A 127 -13.06 8.28 3.87
C VAL A 127 -13.37 9.49 4.74
N ASN A 128 -13.35 10.70 4.18
CA ASN A 128 -13.66 11.92 4.92
C ASN A 128 -15.12 11.95 5.41
N THR A 129 -16.05 11.43 4.62
CA THR A 129 -17.44 11.23 5.03
C THR A 129 -17.55 10.29 6.23
N ALA A 130 -16.84 9.16 6.19
CA ALA A 130 -16.81 8.22 7.30
C ALA A 130 -16.14 8.80 8.56
N LYS A 131 -15.05 9.57 8.40
CA LYS A 131 -14.36 10.29 9.51
C LYS A 131 -15.31 11.25 10.25
N ALA A 132 -16.24 11.88 9.55
CA ALA A 132 -17.16 12.84 10.12
C ALA A 132 -18.25 12.21 11.03
N ILE A 133 -18.48 10.90 10.94
CA ILE A 133 -19.43 10.19 11.80
C ILE A 133 -18.74 9.85 13.12
N VAL A 134 -19.15 10.48 14.21
CA VAL A 134 -18.48 10.36 15.53
C VAL A 134 -19.38 9.76 16.62
N ASP A 135 -20.68 9.78 16.46
CA ASP A 135 -21.69 9.43 17.46
C ASP A 135 -22.45 8.13 17.16
N ASP A 136 -22.21 7.53 15.98
CA ASP A 136 -22.82 6.26 15.55
C ASP A 136 -21.74 5.34 15.01
N THR A 137 -21.31 4.37 15.82
CA THR A 137 -20.24 3.44 15.48
C THR A 137 -20.61 2.53 14.31
N ASP A 138 -21.86 2.06 14.26
CA ASP A 138 -22.31 1.15 13.20
C ASP A 138 -22.39 1.90 11.86
N ALA A 139 -22.94 3.10 11.85
CA ALA A 139 -22.96 3.95 10.66
C ALA A 139 -21.53 4.32 10.21
N ARG A 140 -20.62 4.62 11.16
CA ARG A 140 -19.22 4.88 10.88
C ARG A 140 -18.53 3.70 10.19
N TYR A 141 -18.67 2.50 10.73
CA TYR A 141 -18.06 1.30 10.14
C TYR A 141 -18.66 0.94 8.79
N ALA A 142 -19.97 1.12 8.61
CA ALA A 142 -20.61 0.94 7.31
C ALA A 142 -20.09 1.94 6.26
N ALA A 143 -19.82 3.18 6.66
CA ALA A 143 -19.25 4.19 5.78
C ALA A 143 -17.79 3.86 5.41
N PHE A 144 -16.95 3.40 6.36
CA PHE A 144 -15.60 2.95 6.07
C PHE A 144 -15.57 1.70 5.18
N ALA A 145 -16.48 0.73 5.39
CA ALA A 145 -16.58 -0.44 4.52
C ALA A 145 -16.91 -0.03 3.06
N LYS A 146 -17.68 1.03 2.88
CA LYS A 146 -17.97 1.60 1.56
C LYS A 146 -16.73 2.23 0.93
N ALA A 147 -15.93 2.96 1.71
CA ALA A 147 -14.67 3.52 1.25
C ALA A 147 -13.66 2.40 0.87
N GLU A 148 -13.53 1.37 1.70
CA GLU A 148 -12.68 0.20 1.41
C GLU A 148 -13.14 -0.52 0.14
N ALA A 149 -14.43 -0.71 -0.06
CA ALA A 149 -14.97 -1.31 -1.28
C ALA A 149 -14.62 -0.48 -2.53
N SER A 150 -14.64 0.85 -2.45
CA SER A 150 -14.18 1.73 -3.55
C SER A 150 -12.68 1.54 -3.81
N MET A 151 -11.86 1.52 -2.77
CA MET A 151 -10.41 1.27 -2.87
C MET A 151 -10.10 -0.07 -3.57
N LEU A 152 -10.78 -1.14 -3.17
CA LEU A 152 -10.57 -2.48 -3.72
C LEU A 152 -11.07 -2.59 -5.17
N ASN A 153 -12.24 -2.03 -5.47
CA ASN A 153 -12.83 -2.07 -6.82
C ASN A 153 -11.99 -1.28 -7.84
N ASN A 154 -11.39 -0.18 -7.41
CA ASN A 154 -10.50 0.65 -8.24
C ASN A 154 -9.03 0.17 -8.19
N VAL A 155 -8.74 -0.92 -7.46
CA VAL A 155 -7.40 -1.51 -7.30
C VAL A 155 -6.36 -0.46 -6.84
N LEU A 156 -6.75 0.44 -5.94
CA LEU A 156 -5.83 1.43 -5.36
C LEU A 156 -4.84 0.77 -4.41
N ALA A 157 -5.27 -0.31 -3.73
CA ALA A 157 -4.43 -1.20 -2.95
C ALA A 157 -4.90 -2.64 -3.12
N CYS A 158 -3.97 -3.59 -2.95
CA CYS A 158 -4.25 -5.03 -3.02
C CYS A 158 -3.85 -5.68 -1.68
N PRO A 159 -4.78 -5.93 -0.76
CA PRO A 159 -4.50 -6.66 0.47
C PRO A 159 -4.02 -8.08 0.16
N CYS A 160 -2.87 -8.46 0.69
CA CYS A 160 -2.26 -9.77 0.42
C CYS A 160 -2.48 -10.76 1.57
N TYR A 161 -2.14 -10.37 2.80
CA TYR A 161 -2.26 -11.23 3.98
C TYR A 161 -2.16 -10.41 5.27
N PHE A 162 -2.61 -11.01 6.37
CA PHE A 162 -2.31 -10.51 7.71
C PHE A 162 -1.08 -11.22 8.25
N GLU A 163 -0.13 -10.45 8.76
CA GLU A 163 1.01 -11.01 9.47
C GLU A 163 0.56 -11.54 10.83
N VAL A 164 0.92 -12.79 11.13
CA VAL A 164 0.61 -13.42 12.42
C VAL A 164 1.90 -13.66 13.16
N ALA A 165 2.08 -12.99 14.31
CA ALA A 165 3.19 -13.21 15.21
C ALA A 165 2.76 -14.13 16.36
N TRP A 166 3.55 -15.19 16.61
CA TRP A 166 3.39 -16.07 17.74
C TRP A 166 4.55 -15.88 18.72
N THR A 167 4.25 -15.57 19.96
CA THR A 167 5.26 -15.48 21.01
C THR A 167 5.02 -16.58 22.04
N LEU A 168 5.99 -17.50 22.18
CA LEU A 168 6.00 -18.43 23.29
C LEU A 168 6.71 -17.77 24.47
N THR A 169 5.99 -17.58 25.58
CA THR A 169 6.55 -16.95 26.77
C THR A 169 6.32 -17.81 28.01
N HIS A 170 7.32 -17.81 28.91
CA HIS A 170 7.24 -18.38 30.24
C HIS A 170 7.05 -17.29 31.33
N ALA A 171 6.62 -16.09 30.94
CA ALA A 171 6.38 -14.98 31.83
C ALA A 171 5.08 -15.17 32.64
N ASN A 172 5.05 -14.61 33.86
CA ASN A 172 3.85 -14.58 34.67
C ASN A 172 2.74 -13.75 33.97
N GLU A 173 1.49 -14.23 34.06
CA GLU A 173 0.33 -13.56 33.47
C GLU A 173 0.19 -12.08 33.89
N TYR A 174 0.52 -11.77 35.16
CA TYR A 174 0.44 -10.41 35.71
C TYR A 174 1.51 -9.47 35.18
N SER A 175 2.56 -9.99 34.54
CA SER A 175 3.62 -9.19 33.91
C SER A 175 3.44 -9.02 32.40
N LYS A 176 2.37 -9.58 31.83
CA LYS A 176 2.05 -9.45 30.41
C LYS A 176 1.23 -8.18 30.19
N ILE A 177 1.79 -7.27 29.42
CA ILE A 177 1.05 -6.12 28.89
C ILE A 177 0.63 -6.49 27.47
N ASN A 178 -0.66 -6.69 27.26
CA ASN A 178 -1.22 -6.96 25.96
C ASN A 178 -1.67 -5.63 25.32
N ALA A 179 -0.78 -5.02 24.54
CA ALA A 179 -1.19 -3.95 23.64
C ALA A 179 -1.74 -4.59 22.36
N VAL A 180 -2.99 -4.31 22.03
CA VAL A 180 -3.63 -4.80 20.80
C VAL A 180 -3.21 -3.95 19.60
N TYR A 181 -2.90 -2.67 19.84
CA TYR A 181 -2.52 -1.69 18.82
C TYR A 181 -1.25 -0.94 19.23
N GLY A 182 -0.54 -0.45 18.22
CA GLY A 182 0.64 0.38 18.41
C GLY A 182 1.97 -0.38 18.31
N PRO A 183 3.09 0.36 18.22
CA PRO A 183 4.42 -0.23 18.07
C PRO A 183 4.96 -0.89 19.34
N CYS A 184 4.26 -0.75 20.46
CA CYS A 184 4.67 -1.28 21.78
C CYS A 184 3.96 -2.58 22.12
N ASN A 185 4.16 -3.60 21.31
CA ASN A 185 3.85 -4.98 21.72
C ASN A 185 4.99 -5.48 22.62
N TYR A 186 4.82 -5.38 23.92
CA TYR A 186 5.75 -5.92 24.89
C TYR A 186 5.31 -7.33 25.33
#